data_71b55ae41ddc03201028363701d908d9
#
_entry.id   71b55ae41ddc03201028363701d908d9
#
_cell.length_a   1.000
_cell.length_b   1.000
_cell.length_c   1.000
_cell.angle_alpha   90.00
_cell.angle_beta   90.00
_cell.angle_gamma   90.00
#
_symmetry.space_group_name_H-M   'P 1'
#
loop_
_entity.id
_entity.type
_entity.pdbx_description
1 polymer ?
#
loop_
_entity_poly.entity_id
_entity_poly.type
_entity_poly.pdbx_seq_one_letter_code
_entity_poly.pdbx_strand_id
1 'polypeptide(L)'
;MAGVHVAVAPIRVRITLRSALRSEVARLRRSPLVPLHLALAVALGGAVGAYFAMTDWDPLLSCDAFFQLLGAGAPLLVGLSCGLAIDAECEAGEYANLLGTPSRRRTFAAKGIVLLAMGTAAAAIAVAIFCGILTVCGKSLPGLAALAQAALGIAAGSVPLYVASLAVALRWGRNASVGLGAIGLMAALASIGGLLNGLVTGTLSGAMPAGALAFVPFAWPCKLGSLLIELSIADAGGVVNAAAQTPAILSSLKTIAPACGIATVALTAAGLALVNRFEDARRSED
;
A
#
# COMPACT_ATOMS: atom_id res chain seq x y z
N MET A 1 46.17 -30.31 -36.89
CA MET A 1 44.72 -30.37 -36.54
C MET A 1 44.29 -28.97 -36.19
N ALA A 2 43.54 -28.28 -37.07
CA ALA A 2 43.05 -26.93 -36.83
C ALA A 2 41.71 -27.03 -36.06
N GLY A 3 41.68 -26.55 -34.79
CA GLY A 3 40.47 -26.51 -34.00
C GLY A 3 39.52 -25.46 -34.54
N VAL A 4 38.33 -25.89 -34.97
CA VAL A 4 37.23 -24.98 -35.38
C VAL A 4 36.64 -24.38 -34.11
N HIS A 5 37.01 -23.14 -33.77
CA HIS A 5 36.31 -22.35 -32.79
C HIS A 5 34.95 -21.90 -33.37
N VAL A 6 33.88 -22.61 -33.03
CA VAL A 6 32.52 -22.17 -33.32
C VAL A 6 32.21 -21.03 -32.32
N ALA A 7 32.23 -19.79 -32.79
CA ALA A 7 31.75 -18.66 -32.04
C ALA A 7 30.23 -18.75 -31.88
N VAL A 8 29.76 -19.26 -30.73
CA VAL A 8 28.35 -19.24 -30.34
C VAL A 8 27.96 -17.79 -30.06
N ALA A 9 27.19 -17.18 -30.97
CA ALA A 9 26.68 -15.82 -30.72
C ALA A 9 25.82 -15.81 -29.44
N PRO A 10 26.03 -14.85 -28.52
CA PRO A 10 25.25 -14.79 -27.28
C PRO A 10 23.79 -14.55 -27.60
N ILE A 11 22.94 -15.51 -27.24
CA ILE A 11 21.48 -15.37 -27.35
C ILE A 11 21.07 -14.27 -26.38
N ARG A 12 20.77 -13.07 -26.88
CA ARG A 12 20.22 -11.97 -26.06
C ARG A 12 18.76 -12.28 -25.70
N VAL A 13 18.56 -12.98 -24.59
CA VAL A 13 17.22 -13.20 -24.03
C VAL A 13 16.68 -11.86 -23.51
N ARG A 14 15.66 -11.31 -24.20
CA ARG A 14 14.96 -10.09 -23.74
C ARG A 14 13.82 -10.49 -22.79
N ILE A 15 13.97 -10.23 -21.49
CA ILE A 15 12.87 -10.38 -20.55
C ILE A 15 11.88 -9.22 -20.77
N THR A 16 10.61 -9.53 -21.05
CA THR A 16 9.53 -8.55 -21.09
C THR A 16 8.97 -8.32 -19.67
N LEU A 17 8.33 -7.16 -19.43
CA LEU A 17 7.66 -6.91 -18.14
C LEU A 17 6.59 -7.98 -17.85
N ARG A 18 5.86 -8.43 -18.89
CA ARG A 18 4.86 -9.50 -18.76
C ARG A 18 5.46 -10.82 -18.27
N SER A 19 6.63 -11.21 -18.76
CA SER A 19 7.30 -12.43 -18.30
C SER A 19 7.81 -12.29 -16.87
N ALA A 20 8.33 -11.11 -16.51
CA ALA A 20 8.74 -10.81 -15.14
C ALA A 20 7.55 -10.86 -14.16
N LEU A 21 6.42 -10.25 -14.50
CA LEU A 21 5.18 -10.31 -13.71
C LEU A 21 4.70 -11.76 -13.53
N ARG A 22 4.68 -12.57 -14.58
CA ARG A 22 4.30 -13.99 -14.47
C ARG A 22 5.21 -14.76 -13.51
N SER A 23 6.50 -14.51 -13.56
CA SER A 23 7.48 -15.13 -12.65
C SER A 23 7.22 -14.73 -11.20
N GLU A 24 7.00 -13.44 -10.94
CA GLU A 24 6.71 -12.95 -9.58
C GLU A 24 5.38 -13.50 -9.03
N VAL A 25 4.33 -13.55 -9.84
CA VAL A 25 3.04 -14.16 -9.46
C VAL A 25 3.20 -15.66 -9.14
N ALA A 26 4.00 -16.39 -9.91
CA ALA A 26 4.23 -17.80 -9.66
C ALA A 26 4.97 -18.04 -8.33
N ARG A 27 5.93 -17.15 -7.98
CA ARG A 27 6.63 -17.19 -6.68
C ARG A 27 5.70 -16.80 -5.53
N LEU A 28 4.90 -15.75 -5.71
CA LEU A 28 3.98 -15.28 -4.70
C LEU A 28 2.99 -16.36 -4.25
N ARG A 29 2.47 -17.17 -5.18
CA ARG A 29 1.53 -18.26 -4.87
C ARG A 29 2.06 -19.29 -3.86
N ARG A 30 3.38 -19.43 -3.74
CA ARG A 30 4.06 -20.34 -2.80
C ARG A 30 4.63 -19.61 -1.59
N SER A 31 4.47 -18.29 -1.53
CA SER A 31 5.01 -17.44 -0.47
C SER A 31 4.08 -17.43 0.76
N PRO A 32 4.63 -17.39 1.98
CA PRO A 32 3.86 -17.19 3.21
C PRO A 32 3.17 -15.81 3.27
N LEU A 33 3.50 -14.90 2.36
CA LEU A 33 2.87 -13.58 2.26
C LEU A 33 1.38 -13.67 1.94
N VAL A 34 0.96 -14.63 1.09
CA VAL A 34 -0.46 -14.78 0.72
C VAL A 34 -1.34 -15.11 1.93
N PRO A 35 -1.06 -16.19 2.71
CA PRO A 35 -1.85 -16.47 3.89
C PRO A 35 -1.74 -15.37 4.96
N LEU A 36 -0.60 -14.71 5.10
CA LEU A 36 -0.43 -13.57 6.01
C LEU A 36 -1.39 -12.43 5.65
N HIS A 37 -1.42 -12.00 4.38
CA HIS A 37 -2.32 -10.94 3.93
C HIS A 37 -3.79 -11.32 4.09
N LEU A 38 -4.14 -12.56 3.78
CA LEU A 38 -5.51 -13.06 3.95
C LEU A 38 -5.91 -13.07 5.43
N ALA A 39 -5.06 -13.58 6.31
CA ALA A 39 -5.32 -13.62 7.75
C ALA A 39 -5.51 -12.20 8.33
N LEU A 40 -4.65 -11.25 7.94
CA LEU A 40 -4.76 -9.85 8.38
C LEU A 40 -6.01 -9.17 7.82
N ALA A 41 -6.37 -9.45 6.57
CA ALA A 41 -7.60 -8.91 5.97
C ALA A 41 -8.85 -9.42 6.68
N VAL A 42 -8.91 -10.73 6.97
CA VAL A 42 -10.02 -11.35 7.71
C VAL A 42 -10.06 -10.84 9.15
N ALA A 43 -8.92 -10.78 9.83
CA ALA A 43 -8.85 -10.30 11.20
C ALA A 43 -9.28 -8.83 11.33
N LEU A 44 -8.77 -7.93 10.48
CA LEU A 44 -9.10 -6.52 10.53
C LEU A 44 -10.55 -6.27 10.10
N GLY A 45 -10.96 -6.79 8.93
CA GLY A 45 -12.34 -6.63 8.44
C GLY A 45 -13.35 -7.26 9.37
N GLY A 46 -13.06 -8.44 9.93
CA GLY A 46 -13.91 -9.15 10.88
C GLY A 46 -14.00 -8.46 12.24
N ALA A 47 -12.86 -8.14 12.87
CA ALA A 47 -12.85 -7.54 14.19
C ALA A 47 -13.47 -6.13 14.21
N VAL A 48 -13.07 -5.27 13.24
CA VAL A 48 -13.59 -3.91 13.16
C VAL A 48 -15.06 -3.93 12.71
N GLY A 49 -15.43 -4.83 11.77
CA GLY A 49 -16.82 -5.02 11.35
C GLY A 49 -17.70 -5.46 12.49
N ALA A 50 -17.29 -6.47 13.27
CA ALA A 50 -18.02 -6.93 14.44
C ALA A 50 -18.16 -5.83 15.50
N TYR A 51 -17.09 -5.06 15.77
CA TYR A 51 -17.14 -3.95 16.71
C TYR A 51 -18.20 -2.91 16.30
N PHE A 52 -18.15 -2.42 15.06
CA PHE A 52 -19.10 -1.39 14.60
C PHE A 52 -20.53 -1.93 14.39
N ALA A 53 -20.69 -3.23 14.13
CA ALA A 53 -22.00 -3.86 14.09
C ALA A 53 -22.70 -3.86 15.46
N MET A 54 -21.93 -3.99 16.55
CA MET A 54 -22.40 -4.07 17.93
C MET A 54 -22.51 -2.70 18.62
N THR A 55 -22.09 -1.63 17.98
CA THR A 55 -22.11 -0.27 18.53
C THR A 55 -23.20 0.58 17.89
N ASP A 56 -23.60 1.65 18.60
CA ASP A 56 -24.61 2.62 18.11
C ASP A 56 -23.99 3.79 17.33
N TRP A 57 -22.71 3.68 16.93
CA TRP A 57 -22.05 4.66 16.09
C TRP A 57 -22.75 4.80 14.74
N ASP A 58 -22.75 6.01 14.19
CA ASP A 58 -23.22 6.27 12.85
C ASP A 58 -22.51 5.37 11.84
N PRO A 59 -23.22 4.59 11.00
CA PRO A 59 -22.62 3.62 10.10
C PRO A 59 -21.73 4.25 9.02
N LEU A 60 -22.03 5.47 8.57
CA LEU A 60 -21.23 6.18 7.56
C LEU A 60 -19.91 6.63 8.17
N LEU A 61 -19.92 7.18 9.41
CA LEU A 61 -18.72 7.52 10.15
C LEU A 61 -17.91 6.29 10.54
N SER A 62 -18.58 5.17 10.83
CA SER A 62 -17.92 3.87 11.06
C SER A 62 -17.15 3.40 9.82
N CYS A 63 -17.71 3.62 8.61
CA CYS A 63 -17.00 3.33 7.35
C CYS A 63 -15.77 4.23 7.20
N ASP A 64 -15.87 5.53 7.45
CA ASP A 64 -14.72 6.43 7.41
C ASP A 64 -13.62 5.99 8.39
N ALA A 65 -13.99 5.71 9.63
CA ALA A 65 -13.10 5.19 10.66
C ALA A 65 -12.38 3.90 10.22
N PHE A 66 -13.12 2.98 9.60
CA PHE A 66 -12.54 1.74 9.08
C PHE A 66 -11.50 1.99 7.98
N PHE A 67 -11.79 2.88 7.01
CA PHE A 67 -10.84 3.22 5.96
C PHE A 67 -9.60 3.94 6.49
N GLN A 68 -9.75 4.77 7.52
CA GLN A 68 -8.62 5.38 8.21
C GLN A 68 -7.73 4.33 8.88
N LEU A 69 -8.30 3.38 9.62
CA LEU A 69 -7.55 2.30 10.28
C LEU A 69 -6.87 1.38 9.26
N LEU A 70 -7.61 0.99 8.21
CA LEU A 70 -7.07 0.15 7.14
C LEU A 70 -5.87 0.82 6.44
N GLY A 71 -6.00 2.11 6.11
CA GLY A 71 -4.94 2.89 5.49
C GLY A 71 -3.77 3.15 6.44
N ALA A 72 -4.02 3.36 7.75
CA ALA A 72 -2.96 3.53 8.74
C ALA A 72 -2.14 2.26 8.96
N GLY A 73 -2.73 1.08 8.77
CA GLY A 73 -2.02 -0.21 8.81
C GLY A 73 -1.14 -0.47 7.59
N ALA A 74 -1.40 0.22 6.46
CA ALA A 74 -0.71 -0.03 5.20
C ALA A 74 0.82 0.10 5.28
N PRO A 75 1.43 1.12 5.93
CA PRO A 75 2.89 1.23 6.01
C PRO A 75 3.56 0.00 6.63
N LEU A 76 3.00 -0.52 7.73
CA LEU A 76 3.54 -1.71 8.38
C LEU A 76 3.43 -2.95 7.48
N LEU A 77 2.27 -3.16 6.87
CA LEU A 77 2.05 -4.28 5.95
C LEU A 77 2.99 -4.21 4.74
N VAL A 78 3.20 -3.02 4.19
CA VAL A 78 4.14 -2.77 3.09
C VAL A 78 5.58 -3.09 3.53
N GLY A 79 6.01 -2.60 4.70
CA GLY A 79 7.35 -2.86 5.24
C GLY A 79 7.61 -4.36 5.44
N LEU A 80 6.65 -5.08 6.03
CA LEU A 80 6.68 -6.54 6.20
C LEU A 80 6.75 -7.26 4.84
N SER A 81 5.87 -6.90 3.91
CA SER A 81 5.77 -7.55 2.59
C SER A 81 7.05 -7.40 1.78
N CYS A 82 7.58 -6.17 1.73
CA CYS A 82 8.81 -5.87 1.00
C CYS A 82 10.03 -6.52 1.67
N GLY A 83 10.09 -6.46 2.99
CA GLY A 83 11.16 -7.09 3.76
C GLY A 83 11.23 -8.60 3.53
N LEU A 84 10.10 -9.30 3.72
CA LEU A 84 10.03 -10.75 3.52
C LEU A 84 10.24 -11.17 2.05
N ALA A 85 9.75 -10.37 1.09
CA ALA A 85 9.94 -10.67 -0.32
C ALA A 85 11.41 -10.55 -0.77
N ILE A 86 12.16 -9.62 -0.20
CA ILE A 86 13.59 -9.45 -0.47
C ILE A 86 14.43 -10.48 0.29
N ASP A 87 14.06 -10.80 1.51
CA ASP A 87 14.71 -11.84 2.32
C ASP A 87 14.64 -13.20 1.61
N ALA A 88 13.48 -13.58 1.10
CA ALA A 88 13.30 -14.78 0.30
C ALA A 88 14.17 -14.81 -0.98
N GLU A 89 14.47 -13.66 -1.60
CA GLU A 89 15.38 -13.58 -2.75
C GLU A 89 16.85 -13.79 -2.31
N CYS A 90 17.19 -13.29 -1.12
CA CYS A 90 18.51 -13.51 -0.55
C CYS A 90 18.76 -14.99 -0.24
N GLU A 91 17.80 -15.64 0.42
CA GLU A 91 17.86 -17.06 0.77
C GLU A 91 17.84 -17.99 -0.46
N ALA A 92 17.10 -17.62 -1.51
CA ALA A 92 16.97 -18.43 -2.74
C ALA A 92 18.21 -18.42 -3.65
N GLY A 93 19.27 -17.70 -3.32
CA GLY A 93 20.50 -17.66 -4.10
C GLY A 93 21.07 -16.25 -4.23
N GLU A 94 21.28 -15.54 -3.14
CA GLU A 94 22.00 -14.26 -3.06
C GLU A 94 21.53 -13.22 -4.10
N TYR A 95 20.22 -13.06 -4.22
CA TYR A 95 19.57 -12.17 -5.19
C TYR A 95 19.74 -12.55 -6.67
N ALA A 96 20.18 -13.78 -7.01
CA ALA A 96 20.39 -14.20 -8.40
C ALA A 96 19.17 -13.97 -9.29
N ASN A 97 17.96 -14.18 -8.75
CA ASN A 97 16.71 -13.96 -9.47
C ASN A 97 16.39 -12.48 -9.74
N LEU A 98 16.94 -11.56 -8.97
CA LEU A 98 16.77 -10.12 -9.15
C LEU A 98 17.91 -9.53 -9.98
N LEU A 99 19.16 -9.90 -9.65
CA LEU A 99 20.38 -9.31 -10.19
C LEU A 99 20.88 -10.04 -11.44
N GLY A 100 20.72 -11.37 -11.51
CA GLY A 100 21.13 -12.20 -12.65
C GLY A 100 20.21 -12.09 -13.88
N THR A 101 19.15 -11.30 -13.83
CA THR A 101 18.21 -11.12 -14.94
C THR A 101 18.75 -10.13 -15.98
N PRO A 102 18.42 -10.28 -17.28
CA PRO A 102 18.80 -9.34 -18.33
C PRO A 102 18.25 -7.91 -18.14
N SER A 103 17.28 -7.71 -17.25
CA SER A 103 16.71 -6.39 -16.94
C SER A 103 16.27 -6.30 -15.47
N ARG A 104 17.19 -5.93 -14.59
CA ARG A 104 16.96 -5.71 -13.15
C ARG A 104 15.83 -4.74 -12.87
N ARG A 105 15.73 -3.65 -13.65
CA ARG A 105 14.65 -2.66 -13.55
C ARG A 105 13.27 -3.30 -13.72
N ARG A 106 13.11 -4.17 -14.72
CA ARG A 106 11.82 -4.83 -14.99
C ARG A 106 11.46 -5.82 -13.90
N THR A 107 12.44 -6.56 -13.38
CA THR A 107 12.21 -7.52 -12.28
C THR A 107 11.84 -6.78 -10.99
N PHE A 108 12.55 -5.70 -10.65
CA PHE A 108 12.24 -4.87 -9.48
C PHE A 108 10.84 -4.23 -9.60
N ALA A 109 10.50 -3.65 -10.75
CA ALA A 109 9.19 -3.09 -11.00
C ALA A 109 8.09 -4.15 -10.93
N ALA A 110 8.32 -5.33 -11.51
CA ALA A 110 7.37 -6.45 -11.47
C ALA A 110 7.10 -6.89 -10.02
N LYS A 111 8.15 -6.99 -9.18
CA LYS A 111 8.02 -7.32 -7.76
C LYS A 111 7.16 -6.28 -7.04
N GLY A 112 7.43 -4.99 -7.21
CA GLY A 112 6.64 -3.90 -6.61
C GLY A 112 5.18 -3.94 -7.05
N ILE A 113 4.90 -4.14 -8.34
CA ILE A 113 3.54 -4.24 -8.88
C ILE A 113 2.79 -5.43 -8.28
N VAL A 114 3.43 -6.61 -8.19
CA VAL A 114 2.80 -7.83 -7.66
C VAL A 114 2.51 -7.70 -6.18
N LEU A 115 3.42 -7.13 -5.38
CA LEU A 115 3.20 -6.88 -3.96
C LEU A 115 2.09 -5.84 -3.72
N LEU A 116 2.08 -4.75 -4.49
CA LEU A 116 1.01 -3.75 -4.44
C LEU A 116 -0.35 -4.38 -4.78
N ALA A 117 -0.41 -5.18 -5.84
CA ALA A 117 -1.64 -5.88 -6.23
C ALA A 117 -2.14 -6.82 -5.13
N MET A 118 -1.23 -7.54 -4.46
CA MET A 118 -1.55 -8.41 -3.32
C MET A 118 -2.10 -7.60 -2.14
N GLY A 119 -1.45 -6.50 -1.76
CA GLY A 119 -1.92 -5.62 -0.68
C GLY A 119 -3.28 -4.98 -1.00
N THR A 120 -3.47 -4.56 -2.27
CA THR A 120 -4.76 -4.03 -2.74
C THR A 120 -5.87 -5.09 -2.68
N ALA A 121 -5.58 -6.34 -3.07
CA ALA A 121 -6.52 -7.45 -2.96
C ALA A 121 -6.88 -7.75 -1.50
N ALA A 122 -5.90 -7.74 -0.60
CA ALA A 122 -6.13 -7.92 0.84
C ALA A 122 -7.00 -6.79 1.42
N ALA A 123 -6.74 -5.54 1.05
CA ALA A 123 -7.56 -4.40 1.44
C ALA A 123 -9.01 -4.55 0.93
N ALA A 124 -9.19 -4.96 -0.32
CA ALA A 124 -10.52 -5.21 -0.89
C ALA A 124 -11.28 -6.33 -0.15
N ILE A 125 -10.58 -7.40 0.25
CA ILE A 125 -11.15 -8.48 1.07
C ILE A 125 -11.57 -7.95 2.45
N ALA A 126 -10.72 -7.16 3.11
CA ALA A 126 -11.05 -6.55 4.41
C ALA A 126 -12.28 -5.64 4.30
N VAL A 127 -12.37 -4.80 3.26
CA VAL A 127 -13.54 -3.97 2.97
C VAL A 127 -14.79 -4.81 2.74
N ALA A 128 -14.68 -5.88 1.94
CA ALA A 128 -15.82 -6.76 1.66
C ALA A 128 -16.35 -7.46 2.92
N ILE A 129 -15.46 -7.93 3.79
CA ILE A 129 -15.84 -8.57 5.08
C ILE A 129 -16.50 -7.54 5.99
N PHE A 130 -15.88 -6.36 6.16
CA PHE A 130 -16.42 -5.27 6.97
C PHE A 130 -17.83 -4.88 6.51
N CYS A 131 -17.98 -4.56 5.22
CA CYS A 131 -19.27 -4.18 4.64
C CYS A 131 -20.30 -5.32 4.73
N GLY A 132 -19.88 -6.57 4.51
CA GLY A 132 -20.74 -7.73 4.63
C GLY A 132 -21.33 -7.88 6.03
N ILE A 133 -20.51 -7.72 7.07
CA ILE A 133 -20.96 -7.79 8.48
C ILE A 133 -21.97 -6.66 8.76
N LEU A 134 -21.65 -5.42 8.40
CA LEU A 134 -22.55 -4.28 8.62
C LEU A 134 -23.88 -4.43 7.87
N THR A 135 -23.84 -4.92 6.62
CA THR A 135 -25.04 -5.16 5.82
C THR A 135 -25.94 -6.21 6.45
N VAL A 136 -25.36 -7.33 6.93
CA VAL A 136 -26.12 -8.39 7.64
C VAL A 136 -26.77 -7.86 8.92
N CYS A 137 -26.12 -6.89 9.59
CA CYS A 137 -26.65 -6.22 10.78
C CYS A 137 -27.61 -5.06 10.46
N GLY A 138 -27.99 -4.84 9.19
CA GLY A 138 -28.96 -3.82 8.79
C GLY A 138 -28.43 -2.39 8.84
N LYS A 139 -27.11 -2.20 8.93
CA LYS A 139 -26.48 -0.86 8.92
C LYS A 139 -26.40 -0.31 7.49
N SER A 140 -26.63 0.99 7.32
CA SER A 140 -26.49 1.68 6.04
C SER A 140 -25.02 1.83 5.66
N LEU A 141 -24.69 1.72 4.37
CA LEU A 141 -23.33 1.83 3.85
C LEU A 141 -23.26 2.89 2.73
N PRO A 142 -22.09 3.51 2.52
CA PRO A 142 -21.82 4.27 1.31
C PRO A 142 -21.98 3.40 0.06
N GLY A 143 -22.24 4.05 -1.08
CA GLY A 143 -22.38 3.35 -2.36
C GLY A 143 -21.12 2.55 -2.72
N LEU A 144 -21.27 1.43 -3.44
CA LEU A 144 -20.15 0.56 -3.85
C LEU A 144 -19.05 1.33 -4.59
N ALA A 145 -19.43 2.32 -5.40
CA ALA A 145 -18.45 3.16 -6.11
C ALA A 145 -17.55 3.94 -5.14
N ALA A 146 -18.12 4.51 -4.07
CA ALA A 146 -17.37 5.24 -3.05
C ALA A 146 -16.41 4.32 -2.29
N LEU A 147 -16.88 3.12 -1.89
CA LEU A 147 -16.04 2.10 -1.24
C LEU A 147 -14.88 1.67 -2.14
N ALA A 148 -15.13 1.46 -3.43
CA ALA A 148 -14.10 1.11 -4.40
C ALA A 148 -13.09 2.26 -4.60
N GLN A 149 -13.55 3.49 -4.73
CA GLN A 149 -12.69 4.67 -4.85
C GLN A 149 -11.80 4.85 -3.62
N ALA A 150 -12.33 4.67 -2.42
CA ALA A 150 -11.56 4.74 -1.18
C ALA A 150 -10.50 3.64 -1.09
N ALA A 151 -10.83 2.39 -1.47
CA ALA A 151 -9.86 1.30 -1.54
C ALA A 151 -8.75 1.59 -2.56
N LEU A 152 -9.08 2.17 -3.72
CA LEU A 152 -8.12 2.63 -4.71
C LEU A 152 -7.28 3.81 -4.18
N GLY A 153 -7.86 4.70 -3.37
CA GLY A 153 -7.14 5.76 -2.67
C GLY A 153 -6.05 5.22 -1.75
N ILE A 154 -6.38 4.18 -0.95
CA ILE A 154 -5.39 3.47 -0.12
C ILE A 154 -4.29 2.86 -0.99
N ALA A 155 -4.66 2.18 -2.08
CA ALA A 155 -3.69 1.58 -2.99
C ALA A 155 -2.76 2.63 -3.61
N ALA A 156 -3.30 3.75 -4.12
CA ALA A 156 -2.53 4.84 -4.69
C ALA A 156 -1.56 5.47 -3.67
N GLY A 157 -2.05 5.75 -2.45
CA GLY A 157 -1.23 6.25 -1.35
C GLY A 157 -0.12 5.30 -0.93
N SER A 158 -0.29 3.99 -1.16
CA SER A 158 0.69 2.96 -0.82
C SER A 158 1.80 2.79 -1.86
N VAL A 159 1.62 3.26 -3.12
CA VAL A 159 2.62 3.08 -4.18
C VAL A 159 4.01 3.57 -3.78
N PRO A 160 4.18 4.83 -3.31
CA PRO A 160 5.49 5.33 -2.91
C PRO A 160 6.09 4.54 -1.75
N LEU A 161 5.25 3.99 -0.85
CA LEU A 161 5.70 3.18 0.28
C LEU A 161 6.28 1.84 -0.18
N TYR A 162 5.63 1.16 -1.15
CA TYR A 162 6.16 -0.08 -1.73
C TYR A 162 7.53 0.14 -2.38
N VAL A 163 7.68 1.21 -3.14
CA VAL A 163 8.95 1.52 -3.80
C VAL A 163 10.04 1.83 -2.77
N ALA A 164 9.75 2.67 -1.77
CA ALA A 164 10.68 3.01 -0.71
C ALA A 164 11.08 1.79 0.12
N SER A 165 10.10 0.99 0.56
CA SER A 165 10.33 -0.20 1.38
C SER A 165 11.11 -1.28 0.64
N LEU A 166 10.85 -1.49 -0.66
CA LEU A 166 11.65 -2.41 -1.50
C LEU A 166 13.10 -1.91 -1.62
N ALA A 167 13.31 -0.61 -1.83
CA ALA A 167 14.65 -0.04 -1.91
C ALA A 167 15.41 -0.17 -0.57
N VAL A 168 14.73 0.10 0.54
CA VAL A 168 15.26 -0.05 1.90
C VAL A 168 15.58 -1.52 2.19
N ALA A 169 14.66 -2.45 1.87
CA ALA A 169 14.88 -3.88 2.05
C ALA A 169 16.09 -4.38 1.24
N LEU A 170 16.22 -3.94 -0.01
CA LEU A 170 17.35 -4.31 -0.86
C LEU A 170 18.70 -3.80 -0.32
N ARG A 171 18.72 -2.57 0.24
CA ARG A 171 19.96 -1.92 0.69
C ARG A 171 20.37 -2.31 2.12
N TRP A 172 19.40 -2.46 3.03
CA TRP A 172 19.63 -2.66 4.46
C TRP A 172 18.93 -3.90 5.05
N GLY A 173 18.28 -4.71 4.20
CA GLY A 173 17.66 -5.97 4.60
C GLY A 173 16.24 -5.84 5.17
N ARG A 174 15.70 -7.01 5.53
CA ARG A 174 14.33 -7.17 6.03
C ARG A 174 14.02 -6.28 7.24
N ASN A 175 14.89 -6.30 8.24
CA ASN A 175 14.62 -5.61 9.50
C ASN A 175 14.51 -4.09 9.33
N ALA A 176 15.30 -3.50 8.43
CA ALA A 176 15.21 -2.07 8.13
C ALA A 176 13.88 -1.72 7.44
N SER A 177 13.38 -2.57 6.53
CA SER A 177 12.08 -2.39 5.87
C SER A 177 10.93 -2.51 6.88
N VAL A 178 10.98 -3.50 7.77
CA VAL A 178 9.98 -3.67 8.84
C VAL A 178 10.00 -2.49 9.81
N GLY A 179 11.20 -2.03 10.21
CA GLY A 179 11.37 -0.85 11.08
C GLY A 179 10.79 0.42 10.43
N LEU A 180 11.06 0.63 9.13
CA LEU A 180 10.47 1.72 8.36
C LEU A 180 8.92 1.64 8.37
N GLY A 181 8.37 0.44 8.18
CA GLY A 181 6.94 0.19 8.24
C GLY A 181 6.33 0.47 9.61
N ALA A 182 7.03 0.09 10.70
CA ALA A 182 6.58 0.34 12.07
C ALA A 182 6.58 1.85 12.40
N ILE A 183 7.64 2.58 12.03
CA ILE A 183 7.69 4.05 12.15
C ILE A 183 6.55 4.66 11.33
N GLY A 184 6.32 4.14 10.12
CA GLY A 184 5.25 4.58 9.25
C GLY A 184 3.86 4.37 9.85
N LEU A 185 3.60 3.24 10.50
CA LEU A 185 2.36 2.99 11.25
C LEU A 185 2.15 4.03 12.33
N MET A 186 3.17 4.32 13.14
CA MET A 186 3.07 5.33 14.21
C MET A 186 2.78 6.73 13.66
N ALA A 187 3.43 7.11 12.56
CA ALA A 187 3.17 8.38 11.87
C ALA A 187 1.75 8.45 11.29
N ALA A 188 1.27 7.36 10.69
CA ALA A 188 -0.09 7.26 10.17
C ALA A 188 -1.13 7.35 11.29
N LEU A 189 -0.94 6.61 12.40
CA LEU A 189 -1.83 6.69 13.56
C LEU A 189 -1.85 8.10 14.18
N ALA A 190 -0.71 8.78 14.25
CA ALA A 190 -0.66 10.17 14.69
C ALA A 190 -1.46 11.11 13.79
N SER A 191 -1.57 10.78 12.49
CA SER A 191 -2.32 11.58 11.50
C SER A 191 -3.84 11.43 11.60
N ILE A 192 -4.35 10.36 12.25
CA ILE A 192 -5.78 10.08 12.42
C ILE A 192 -6.30 10.44 13.83
N GLY A 193 -5.57 11.27 14.57
CA GLY A 193 -5.94 11.66 15.95
C GLY A 193 -7.34 12.27 16.10
N GLY A 194 -7.96 12.74 15.01
CA GLY A 194 -9.36 13.20 14.97
C GLY A 194 -10.42 12.10 14.85
N LEU A 195 -10.03 10.84 14.63
CA LEU A 195 -10.95 9.72 14.38
C LEU A 195 -11.98 9.52 15.49
N LEU A 196 -11.50 9.38 16.72
CA LEU A 196 -12.36 9.22 17.90
C LEU A 196 -13.22 10.47 18.13
N ASN A 197 -12.66 11.66 17.90
CA ASN A 197 -13.42 12.89 18.03
C ASN A 197 -14.53 12.97 17.00
N GLY A 198 -14.28 12.60 15.74
CA GLY A 198 -15.28 12.55 14.67
C GLY A 198 -16.43 11.61 14.99
N LEU A 199 -16.14 10.39 15.46
CA LEU A 199 -17.17 9.44 15.90
C LEU A 199 -18.03 9.97 17.06
N VAL A 200 -17.40 10.57 18.08
CA VAL A 200 -18.11 11.10 19.26
C VAL A 200 -18.93 12.34 18.92
N THR A 201 -18.41 13.23 18.09
CA THR A 201 -19.09 14.48 17.72
C THR A 201 -20.09 14.34 16.56
N GLY A 202 -20.08 13.20 15.87
CA GLY A 202 -20.89 12.96 14.68
C GLY A 202 -20.43 13.79 13.46
N THR A 203 -19.13 14.13 13.39
CA THR A 203 -18.57 14.97 12.31
C THR A 203 -17.55 14.19 11.48
N LEU A 204 -17.33 14.63 10.23
CA LEU A 204 -16.27 14.07 9.39
C LEU A 204 -14.88 14.45 9.93
N SER A 205 -14.00 13.48 10.05
CA SER A 205 -12.68 13.64 10.70
C SER A 205 -11.59 14.18 9.76
N GLY A 206 -11.73 14.02 8.47
CA GLY A 206 -10.74 14.43 7.46
C GLY A 206 -10.76 15.92 7.10
N ALA A 207 -11.75 16.64 7.61
CA ALA A 207 -11.81 18.10 7.51
C ALA A 207 -10.80 18.84 8.39
N MET A 208 -10.05 18.12 9.22
CA MET A 208 -8.92 18.70 9.95
C MET A 208 -7.87 19.17 8.94
N PRO A 209 -7.42 20.44 9.04
CA PRO A 209 -6.44 20.98 8.11
C PRO A 209 -5.24 20.07 8.00
N ALA A 210 -4.85 19.83 6.78
CA ALA A 210 -3.81 18.85 6.42
C ALA A 210 -2.40 19.19 6.94
N GLY A 211 -2.16 20.23 7.70
CA GLY A 211 -0.93 20.60 8.36
C GLY A 211 0.36 19.97 7.79
N ALA A 212 1.40 19.92 8.56
CA ALA A 212 2.67 19.26 8.17
C ALA A 212 2.51 17.75 7.89
N LEU A 213 1.55 17.09 8.54
CA LEU A 213 1.28 15.65 8.36
C LEU A 213 0.73 15.29 6.98
N ALA A 214 0.18 16.26 6.23
CA ALA A 214 -0.24 16.04 4.84
C ALA A 214 0.91 15.61 3.92
N PHE A 215 2.11 16.02 4.23
CA PHE A 215 3.31 15.76 3.43
C PHE A 215 4.08 14.51 3.88
N VAL A 216 3.60 13.82 4.91
CA VAL A 216 4.20 12.57 5.40
C VAL A 216 3.69 11.40 4.57
N PRO A 217 4.54 10.73 3.75
CA PRO A 217 4.09 9.66 2.86
C PRO A 217 3.37 8.52 3.56
N PHE A 218 3.70 8.24 4.80
CA PHE A 218 3.07 7.18 5.59
C PHE A 218 1.60 7.44 5.92
N ALA A 219 1.16 8.71 5.92
CA ALA A 219 -0.23 9.08 6.16
C ALA A 219 -1.08 9.04 4.87
N TRP A 220 -0.49 8.99 3.68
CA TRP A 220 -1.25 9.08 2.43
C TRP A 220 -2.25 7.95 2.20
N PRO A 221 -1.95 6.67 2.52
CA PRO A 221 -2.95 5.61 2.35
C PRO A 221 -4.22 5.88 3.16
N CYS A 222 -4.09 6.24 4.44
CA CYS A 222 -5.26 6.53 5.27
C CYS A 222 -5.97 7.82 4.83
N LYS A 223 -5.23 8.87 4.48
CA LYS A 223 -5.83 10.15 4.05
C LYS A 223 -6.55 10.02 2.71
N LEU A 224 -5.93 9.42 1.69
CA LEU A 224 -6.58 9.25 0.38
C LEU A 224 -7.77 8.30 0.44
N GLY A 225 -7.72 7.26 1.29
CA GLY A 225 -8.85 6.37 1.51
C GLY A 225 -10.02 7.10 2.20
N SER A 226 -9.77 7.75 3.33
CA SER A 226 -10.76 8.46 4.14
C SER A 226 -11.38 9.64 3.37
N LEU A 227 -10.59 10.55 2.81
CA LEU A 227 -11.11 11.73 2.13
C LEU A 227 -12.07 11.40 0.96
N LEU A 228 -11.87 10.26 0.29
CA LEU A 228 -12.78 9.83 -0.78
C LEU A 228 -14.10 9.28 -0.23
N ILE A 229 -14.09 8.60 0.92
CA ILE A 229 -15.32 8.19 1.62
C ILE A 229 -16.04 9.42 2.17
N GLU A 230 -15.34 10.32 2.84
CA GLU A 230 -15.93 11.53 3.42
C GLU A 230 -16.59 12.42 2.35
N LEU A 231 -15.97 12.52 1.16
CA LEU A 231 -16.57 13.25 0.05
C LEU A 231 -17.93 12.64 -0.35
N SER A 232 -18.01 11.31 -0.41
CA SER A 232 -19.27 10.61 -0.73
C SER A 232 -20.32 10.75 0.37
N ILE A 233 -19.91 10.81 1.64
CA ILE A 233 -20.81 11.05 2.77
C ILE A 233 -21.32 12.49 2.75
N ALA A 234 -20.45 13.45 2.45
CA ALA A 234 -20.83 14.85 2.33
C ALA A 234 -21.86 15.10 1.22
N ASP A 235 -21.69 14.43 0.09
CA ASP A 235 -22.62 14.51 -1.05
C ASP A 235 -23.97 13.84 -0.73
N ALA A 236 -23.98 12.77 0.06
CA ALA A 236 -25.21 12.05 0.44
C ALA A 236 -26.04 12.76 1.53
N GLY A 237 -25.44 13.69 2.31
CA GLY A 237 -26.16 14.54 3.26
C GLY A 237 -26.64 13.85 4.54
N GLY A 238 -25.99 12.79 4.99
CA GLY A 238 -26.43 12.03 6.19
C GLY A 238 -25.77 12.45 7.52
N VAL A 239 -24.72 13.26 7.49
CA VAL A 239 -23.93 13.64 8.68
C VAL A 239 -24.03 15.14 8.94
N VAL A 240 -24.08 15.52 10.22
CA VAL A 240 -24.17 16.93 10.63
C VAL A 240 -22.98 17.72 10.07
N ASN A 241 -23.29 18.86 9.43
CA ASN A 241 -22.29 19.76 8.80
C ASN A 241 -21.44 19.15 7.68
N ALA A 242 -21.79 17.97 7.14
CA ALA A 242 -21.01 17.31 6.10
C ALA A 242 -20.80 18.20 4.86
N ALA A 243 -21.84 18.85 4.37
CA ALA A 243 -21.76 19.76 3.22
C ALA A 243 -20.82 20.97 3.47
N ALA A 244 -20.76 21.48 4.70
CA ALA A 244 -19.88 22.58 5.06
C ALA A 244 -18.38 22.17 5.06
N GLN A 245 -18.09 20.88 5.13
CA GLN A 245 -16.73 20.36 5.14
C GLN A 245 -16.19 20.00 3.75
N THR A 246 -17.03 19.91 2.73
CA THR A 246 -16.66 19.61 1.35
C THR A 246 -15.48 20.47 0.83
N PRO A 247 -15.41 21.80 1.05
CA PRO A 247 -14.28 22.61 0.61
C PRO A 247 -12.94 22.20 1.27
N ALA A 248 -12.97 21.84 2.56
CA ALA A 248 -11.78 21.40 3.29
C ALA A 248 -11.29 20.03 2.81
N ILE A 249 -12.21 19.09 2.56
CA ILE A 249 -11.91 17.76 1.99
C ILE A 249 -11.27 17.91 0.60
N LEU A 250 -11.85 18.73 -0.27
CA LEU A 250 -11.32 18.98 -1.61
C LEU A 250 -9.97 19.68 -1.58
N SER A 251 -9.75 20.63 -0.64
CA SER A 251 -8.46 21.29 -0.45
C SER A 251 -7.39 20.29 -0.04
N SER A 252 -7.70 19.38 0.89
CA SER A 252 -6.80 18.31 1.33
C SER A 252 -6.47 17.36 0.18
N LEU A 253 -7.46 16.93 -0.61
CA LEU A 253 -7.24 16.08 -1.79
C LEU A 253 -6.35 16.77 -2.84
N LYS A 254 -6.60 18.05 -3.13
CA LYS A 254 -5.78 18.85 -4.06
C LYS A 254 -4.32 19.00 -3.61
N THR A 255 -4.04 18.88 -2.33
CA THR A 255 -2.70 18.96 -1.77
C THR A 255 -2.02 17.59 -1.72
N ILE A 256 -2.72 16.58 -1.19
CA ILE A 256 -2.15 15.25 -0.93
C ILE A 256 -1.97 14.45 -2.22
N ALA A 257 -2.94 14.45 -3.13
CA ALA A 257 -2.87 13.62 -4.32
C ALA A 257 -1.70 14.01 -5.26
N PRO A 258 -1.44 15.30 -5.57
CA PRO A 258 -0.26 15.68 -6.33
C PRO A 258 1.05 15.38 -5.60
N ALA A 259 1.13 15.62 -4.28
CA ALA A 259 2.31 15.31 -3.48
C ALA A 259 2.64 13.81 -3.54
N CYS A 260 1.63 12.95 -3.39
CA CYS A 260 1.75 11.50 -3.55
C CYS A 260 2.22 11.12 -4.96
N GLY A 261 1.67 11.74 -6.01
CA GLY A 261 2.08 11.51 -7.40
C GLY A 261 3.54 11.88 -7.64
N ILE A 262 3.96 13.06 -7.21
CA ILE A 262 5.36 13.53 -7.34
C ILE A 262 6.31 12.59 -6.61
N ALA A 263 6.00 12.23 -5.35
CA ALA A 263 6.82 11.31 -4.57
C ALA A 263 6.89 9.92 -5.20
N THR A 264 5.78 9.43 -5.77
CA THR A 264 5.75 8.15 -6.49
C THR A 264 6.74 8.16 -7.66
N VAL A 265 6.72 9.21 -8.49
CA VAL A 265 7.64 9.34 -9.63
C VAL A 265 9.09 9.44 -9.14
N ALA A 266 9.37 10.30 -8.16
CA ALA A 266 10.71 10.50 -7.63
C ALA A 266 11.29 9.22 -7.00
N LEU A 267 10.53 8.56 -6.13
CA LEU A 267 10.95 7.31 -5.47
C LEU A 267 11.10 6.17 -6.48
N THR A 268 10.23 6.08 -7.49
CA THR A 268 10.36 5.07 -8.55
C THR A 268 11.64 5.28 -9.34
N ALA A 269 11.95 6.52 -9.74
CA ALA A 269 13.19 6.84 -10.44
C ALA A 269 14.43 6.50 -9.57
N ALA A 270 14.41 6.88 -8.30
CA ALA A 270 15.48 6.57 -7.34
C ALA A 270 15.64 5.05 -7.11
N GLY A 271 14.55 4.31 -6.92
CA GLY A 271 14.57 2.86 -6.73
C GLY A 271 15.11 2.12 -7.95
N LEU A 272 14.71 2.53 -9.16
CA LEU A 272 15.23 1.96 -10.41
C LEU A 272 16.73 2.29 -10.63
N ALA A 273 17.19 3.46 -10.18
CA ALA A 273 18.60 3.82 -10.21
C ALA A 273 19.41 3.01 -9.20
N LEU A 274 18.88 2.83 -7.99
CA LEU A 274 19.50 2.01 -6.93
C LEU A 274 19.75 0.58 -7.40
N VAL A 275 18.73 -0.07 -7.97
CA VAL A 275 18.82 -1.47 -8.45
C VAL A 275 19.92 -1.65 -9.50
N ASN A 276 20.13 -0.65 -10.36
CA ASN A 276 21.20 -0.73 -11.36
C ASN A 276 22.60 -0.63 -10.75
N ARG A 277 22.74 0.13 -9.66
CA ARG A 277 24.03 0.37 -8.98
C ARG A 277 24.34 -0.62 -7.88
N PHE A 278 23.41 -1.49 -7.54
CA PHE A 278 23.51 -2.37 -6.38
C PHE A 278 24.72 -3.34 -6.45
N GLU A 279 25.14 -3.76 -7.64
CA GLU A 279 26.26 -4.65 -7.86
C GLU A 279 27.62 -3.96 -7.60
N ASP A 280 27.71 -2.66 -7.91
CA ASP A 280 28.96 -1.91 -7.75
C ASP A 280 29.34 -1.74 -6.27
N ALA A 281 28.34 -1.63 -5.39
CA ALA A 281 28.55 -1.48 -3.95
C ALA A 281 29.07 -2.77 -3.29
N ARG A 282 28.66 -3.96 -3.77
CA ARG A 282 29.12 -5.24 -3.23
C ARG A 282 30.53 -5.62 -3.70
N ARG A 283 30.89 -5.29 -4.94
CA ARG A 283 32.25 -5.53 -5.46
C ARG A 283 33.33 -4.67 -4.81
N SER A 284 32.95 -3.59 -4.14
CA SER A 284 33.90 -2.72 -3.42
C SER A 284 34.14 -3.14 -1.97
N GLU A 285 33.38 -4.14 -1.46
CA GLU A 285 33.53 -4.69 -0.10
C GLU A 285 34.32 -6.03 -0.09
N ASP A 286 34.59 -6.63 -1.26
CA ASP A 286 35.47 -7.78 -1.49
C ASP A 286 36.87 -7.31 -1.99
#